data_eda81bf74dd4b62022be3a7d51b36e4a
#
_entry.id   eda81bf74dd4b62022be3a7d51b36e4a
#
_cell.length_a   1.000
_cell.length_b   1.000
_cell.length_c   1.000
_cell.angle_alpha   90.00
_cell.angle_beta   90.00
_cell.angle_gamma   90.00
#
_symmetry.space_group_name_H-M   'P 1'
#
loop_
_entity.id
_entity.type
_entity.pdbx_description
1 polymer ?
#
loop_
_entity_poly.entity_id
_entity_poly.type
_entity_poly.pdbx_seq_one_letter_code
_entity_poly.pdbx_strand_id
1 'polypeptide(L)' 'MRYIIIPKLDEDSTQMYLQISDDDTRKIQCTDQYPPFVEWKAEGNEPEEEE' A
#
# COMPACT_ATOMS: atom_id res chain seq x y z
N MET A 1 -5.74 8.12 5.80
CA MET A 1 -4.60 7.32 5.31
C MET A 1 -5.06 6.40 4.19
N ARG A 2 -4.31 6.31 3.12
CA ARG A 2 -4.68 5.45 2.01
C ARG A 2 -3.45 4.72 1.49
N TYR A 3 -3.69 3.64 0.76
CA TYR A 3 -2.63 2.81 0.20
C TYR A 3 -2.85 2.66 -1.29
N ILE A 4 -1.73 2.66 -2.04
CA ILE A 4 -1.76 2.49 -3.48
C ILE A 4 -0.92 1.27 -3.84
N ILE A 5 -1.44 0.43 -4.75
CA ILE A 5 -0.71 -0.74 -5.22
C ILE A 5 0.35 -0.29 -6.20
N ILE A 6 1.60 -0.67 -5.94
CA ILE A 6 2.70 -0.39 -6.83
C ILE A 6 2.84 -1.55 -7.81
N PRO A 7 2.81 -1.33 -9.12
CA PRO A 7 2.94 -2.41 -10.09
C PRO A 7 4.25 -3.16 -9.93
N LYS A 8 4.20 -4.49 -10.08
CA LYS A 8 5.40 -5.31 -10.05
C LYS A 8 6.20 -5.13 -11.33
N LEU A 9 7.52 -5.19 -11.20
CA LEU A 9 8.40 -5.14 -12.37
C LEU A 9 8.43 -6.48 -13.10
N ASP A 10 8.27 -7.58 -12.36
CA ASP A 10 8.23 -8.93 -12.93
C ASP A 10 7.51 -9.87 -11.96
N GLU A 11 7.39 -11.14 -12.34
CA GLU A 11 6.66 -12.12 -11.52
C GLU A 11 7.36 -12.48 -10.22
N ASP A 12 8.67 -12.31 -10.17
CA ASP A 12 9.45 -12.63 -8.98
C ASP A 12 9.50 -11.47 -7.98
N SER A 13 9.00 -10.32 -8.37
CA SER A 13 8.99 -9.15 -7.49
C SER A 13 7.93 -9.28 -6.40
N THR A 14 8.25 -8.78 -5.22
CA THR A 14 7.29 -8.73 -4.12
C THR A 14 6.31 -7.60 -4.36
N GLN A 15 5.03 -7.86 -4.15
CA GLN A 15 4.01 -6.83 -4.26
C GLN A 15 4.25 -5.75 -3.20
N MET A 16 4.40 -4.53 -3.65
CA MET A 16 4.63 -3.38 -2.77
C MET A 16 3.44 -2.45 -2.78
N TYR A 17 3.32 -1.69 -1.71
CA TYR A 17 2.25 -0.71 -1.56
C TYR A 17 2.84 0.61 -1.12
N LEU A 18 2.18 1.70 -1.45
CA LEU A 18 2.58 3.02 -1.04
C LEU A 18 1.56 3.55 -0.03
N GLN A 19 2.01 3.82 1.18
CA GLN A 19 1.17 4.40 2.21
C GLN A 19 1.24 5.92 2.10
N ILE A 20 0.09 6.55 1.98
CA ILE A 20 -0.01 8.00 1.87
C ILE A 20 -0.74 8.54 3.09
N SER A 21 -0.14 9.50 3.78
CA SER A 21 -0.76 10.11 4.94
C SER A 21 -1.99 10.94 4.55
N ASP A 22 -2.83 11.26 5.54
CA ASP A 22 -4.08 11.98 5.28
C ASP A 22 -3.86 13.35 4.64
N ASP A 23 -2.73 13.97 4.91
CA ASP A 23 -2.40 15.30 4.36
C ASP A 23 -1.56 15.24 3.10
N ASP A 24 -1.30 14.02 2.59
CA ASP A 24 -0.49 13.78 1.39
C ASP A 24 0.96 14.28 1.47
N THR A 25 1.43 14.54 2.69
CA THR A 25 2.80 15.05 2.86
C THR A 25 3.83 13.94 3.01
N ARG A 26 3.40 12.74 3.35
CA ARG A 26 4.31 11.61 3.57
C ARG A 26 3.88 10.42 2.75
N LYS A 27 4.86 9.80 2.11
CA LYS A 27 4.65 8.57 1.33
C LYS A 27 5.69 7.55 1.77
N ILE A 28 5.22 6.38 2.19
CA ILE A 28 6.09 5.33 2.69
C ILE A 28 5.81 4.05 1.90
N GLN A 29 6.86 3.46 1.37
CA GLN A 29 6.75 2.18 0.67
C GLN A 29 6.69 1.05 1.68
N CYS A 30 5.75 0.13 1.51
CA CYS A 30 5.57 -0.98 2.43
C CYS A 30 5.12 -2.24 1.70
N THR A 31 5.09 -3.35 2.42
CA THR A 31 4.62 -4.62 1.88
C THR A 31 3.26 -4.96 2.50
N ASP A 32 2.65 -6.06 2.02
CA ASP A 32 1.37 -6.53 2.53
C ASP A 32 1.46 -7.07 3.95
N GLN A 33 2.66 -7.24 4.49
CA GLN A 33 2.86 -7.70 5.85
C GLN A 33 3.11 -6.55 6.83
N TYR A 34 3.09 -5.33 6.35
CA TYR A 34 3.26 -4.15 7.19
C TYR A 34 2.08 -4.06 8.17
N PRO A 35 2.32 -4.07 9.50
CA PRO A 35 1.23 -4.12 10.48
C PRO A 35 0.13 -3.08 10.29
N PRO A 36 0.44 -1.79 10.10
CA PRO A 36 -0.62 -0.80 9.86
C PRO A 36 -1.45 -1.10 8.62
N PHE A 37 -0.83 -1.64 7.57
CA PHE A 37 -1.55 -2.01 6.36
C PHE A 37 -2.48 -3.19 6.61
N VAL A 38 -2.00 -4.19 7.36
CA VAL A 38 -2.80 -5.38 7.66
C VAL A 38 -4.05 -4.98 8.45
N GLU A 39 -3.90 -4.13 9.45
CA GLU A 39 -5.03 -3.67 10.24
C GLU A 39 -6.01 -2.84 9.41
N TRP A 40 -5.48 -1.97 8.57
CA TRP A 40 -6.29 -1.14 7.70
C TRP A 40 -7.13 -1.99 6.74
N LYS A 41 -6.52 -3.02 6.18
CA LYS A 41 -7.22 -3.92 5.26
C LYS A 41 -8.25 -4.78 5.99
N ALA A 42 -7.96 -5.17 7.21
CA ALA A 42 -8.88 -5.97 8.01
C ALA A 42 -10.16 -5.21 8.35
N GLU A 43 -10.12 -3.90 8.32
CA GLU A 43 -11.30 -3.06 8.54
C GLU A 43 -12.24 -3.03 7.33
N GLY A 44 -11.85 -3.65 6.22
CA GLY A 44 -12.66 -3.68 5.02
C GLY A 44 -12.20 -2.75 3.92
N ASN A 45 -11.03 -2.15 4.08
CA ASN A 45 -10.48 -1.24 3.08
C ASN A 45 -9.69 -2.00 2.01
N GLU A 46 -9.56 -1.41 0.85
CA GLU A 46 -8.77 -1.97 -0.24
C GLU A 46 -7.86 -0.91 -0.83
N PRO A 47 -6.62 -1.28 -1.19
CA PRO A 47 -5.70 -0.32 -1.79
C PRO A 47 -6.15 0.07 -3.20
N GLU A 48 -5.80 1.28 -3.60
CA GLU A 48 -6.11 1.79 -4.92
C GLU A 48 -5.02 1.38 -5.90
N GLU A 49 -5.41 1.21 -7.17
CA GLU A 49 -4.43 0.95 -8.22
C GLU A 49 -3.90 2.26 -8.77
N GLU A 50 -2.59 2.31 -8.97
CA GLU A 50 -1.95 3.45 -9.60
C GLU A 50 -1.92 3.21 -11.11
N GLU A 51 -2.36 4.21 -11.84
CA GLU A 51 -2.33 4.15 -13.30
C GLU A 51 -1.03 4.73 -13.86
#